data_a135bfd65f9ac95d3eedb0a56e4f79e3
#
_entry.id   a135bfd65f9ac95d3eedb0a56e4f79e3
#
_cell.length_a   1.000
_cell.length_b   1.000
_cell.length_c   1.000
_cell.angle_alpha   90.00
_cell.angle_beta   90.00
_cell.angle_gamma   90.00
#
_symmetry.space_group_name_H-M   'P 1'
#
loop_
_entity.id
_entity.type
_entity.pdbx_description
1 polymer ?
#
loop_
_entity_poly.entity_id
_entity_poly.type
_entity_poly.pdbx_seq_one_letter_code
_entity_poly.pdbx_strand_id
1 'polypeptide(L)'
;MSGALKTPFYDLHKRLGGKLVNYANYLLPISYPSQTHIESHLHVRSKAGIFDVSHMLQHRLVGAEASKFLESLVPTDIGAVKPGSCHLSTFLNDKGGVVDDTIITKVGENEIYFVSNGATSDKISAYITAALNEFQNGSHGLKYDNFKKSLVAIQGPTAHLHLSKALKTDLSKIFFGNHFFLENGEKVI
;
A
#
# COMPACT_ATOMS: atom_id res chain seq x y z
N MET A 1 27.09 -2.60 -6.89
CA MET A 1 25.66 -2.39 -6.62
C MET A 1 25.34 -0.90 -6.48
N SER A 2 25.86 -0.11 -7.40
CA SER A 2 25.63 1.35 -7.45
C SER A 2 24.31 1.59 -8.16
N GLY A 3 23.27 1.99 -7.42
CA GLY A 3 22.01 2.40 -7.99
C GLY A 3 20.72 1.97 -7.25
N ALA A 4 20.75 0.95 -6.40
CA ALA A 4 19.54 0.55 -5.69
C ALA A 4 19.17 1.56 -4.60
N LEU A 5 17.88 1.88 -4.54
CA LEU A 5 17.31 2.83 -3.59
C LEU A 5 17.28 2.27 -2.17
N LYS A 6 17.12 3.14 -1.20
CA LYS A 6 16.99 2.80 0.22
C LYS A 6 15.60 3.17 0.70
N THR A 7 14.97 2.28 1.48
CA THR A 7 13.76 2.61 2.20
C THR A 7 14.08 3.49 3.43
N PRO A 8 13.09 4.15 4.04
CA PRO A 8 13.28 4.86 5.31
C PRO A 8 13.79 3.97 6.44
N PHE A 9 13.59 2.64 6.37
CA PHE A 9 14.04 1.67 7.38
C PHE A 9 15.38 1.00 7.05
N TYR A 10 16.06 1.40 5.98
CA TYR A 10 17.34 0.81 5.56
C TYR A 10 18.38 0.72 6.69
N ASP A 11 18.59 1.80 7.44
CA ASP A 11 19.57 1.81 8.53
C ASP A 11 19.14 0.93 9.71
N LEU A 12 17.84 0.81 9.97
CA LEU A 12 17.31 -0.14 10.94
C LEU A 12 17.62 -1.58 10.52
N HIS A 13 17.37 -1.94 9.27
CA HIS A 13 17.69 -3.27 8.73
C HIS A 13 19.16 -3.61 8.88
N LYS A 14 20.05 -2.66 8.58
CA LYS A 14 21.50 -2.83 8.79
C LYS A 14 21.88 -3.04 10.25
N ARG A 15 21.34 -2.22 11.17
CA ARG A 15 21.60 -2.37 12.61
C ARG A 15 21.15 -3.72 13.16
N LEU A 16 20.07 -4.27 12.62
CA LEU A 16 19.57 -5.60 12.97
C LEU A 16 20.29 -6.75 12.26
N GLY A 17 21.34 -6.45 11.48
CA GLY A 17 22.12 -7.45 10.76
C GLY A 17 21.40 -8.05 9.55
N GLY A 18 20.41 -7.36 9.00
CA GLY A 18 19.65 -7.81 7.85
C GLY A 18 20.51 -8.07 6.62
N LYS A 19 20.40 -9.25 6.02
CA LYS A 19 21.00 -9.56 4.72
C LYS A 19 20.22 -8.88 3.62
N LEU A 20 20.77 -7.78 3.09
CA LEU A 20 20.11 -6.95 2.09
C LEU A 20 20.30 -7.51 0.69
N VAL A 21 19.23 -7.50 -0.10
CA VAL A 21 19.20 -7.83 -1.53
C VAL A 21 18.53 -6.72 -2.32
N ASN A 22 18.81 -6.64 -3.62
CA ASN A 22 18.08 -5.75 -4.51
C ASN A 22 16.75 -6.41 -4.89
N TYR A 23 15.66 -5.77 -4.48
CA TYR A 23 14.30 -6.14 -4.87
C TYR A 23 13.53 -4.89 -5.32
N ALA A 24 12.91 -4.93 -6.49
CA ALA A 24 12.17 -3.80 -7.07
C ALA A 24 12.99 -2.49 -7.04
N ASN A 25 14.29 -2.57 -7.33
CA ASN A 25 15.26 -1.47 -7.27
C ASN A 25 15.51 -0.88 -5.87
N TYR A 26 15.14 -1.60 -4.79
CA TYR A 26 15.41 -1.24 -3.39
C TYR A 26 16.29 -2.27 -2.69
N LEU A 27 17.11 -1.80 -1.76
CA LEU A 27 17.85 -2.67 -0.84
C LEU A 27 16.95 -3.06 0.33
N LEU A 28 16.44 -4.29 0.30
CA LEU A 28 15.53 -4.84 1.30
C LEU A 28 16.10 -6.08 1.99
N PRO A 29 15.79 -6.31 3.27
CA PRO A 29 16.28 -7.48 4.00
C PRO A 29 15.55 -8.75 3.56
N ILE A 30 16.30 -9.80 3.22
CA ILE A 30 15.74 -11.13 2.94
C ILE A 30 15.75 -12.03 4.18
N SER A 31 16.67 -11.78 5.11
CA SER A 31 16.81 -12.56 6.35
C SER A 31 17.55 -11.77 7.41
N TYR A 32 17.42 -12.20 8.65
CA TYR A 32 18.15 -11.69 9.80
C TYR A 32 18.88 -12.84 10.52
N PRO A 33 20.04 -12.59 11.17
CA PRO A 33 20.81 -13.65 11.79
C PRO A 33 20.12 -14.31 12.99
N SER A 34 19.11 -13.63 13.57
CA SER A 34 18.39 -14.08 14.76
C SER A 34 17.41 -15.21 14.52
N GLN A 35 17.07 -15.51 13.25
CA GLN A 35 16.05 -16.53 12.91
C GLN A 35 16.21 -17.02 11.47
N THR A 36 15.86 -18.26 11.24
CA THR A 36 15.73 -18.84 9.90
C THR A 36 14.46 -18.37 9.22
N HIS A 37 14.34 -18.57 7.90
CA HIS A 37 13.12 -18.24 7.15
C HIS A 37 11.91 -19.05 7.66
N ILE A 38 12.10 -20.31 8.02
CA ILE A 38 11.04 -21.20 8.55
C ILE A 38 10.58 -20.68 9.91
N GLU A 39 11.49 -20.38 10.83
CA GLU A 39 11.17 -19.83 12.16
C GLU A 39 10.44 -18.49 12.04
N SER A 40 10.92 -17.61 11.15
CA SER A 40 10.26 -16.33 10.87
C SER A 40 8.83 -16.52 10.37
N HIS A 41 8.63 -17.42 9.39
CA HIS A 41 7.32 -17.72 8.86
C HIS A 41 6.36 -18.27 9.95
N LEU A 42 6.80 -19.25 10.71
CA LEU A 42 6.01 -19.85 11.80
C LEU A 42 5.70 -18.83 12.91
N HIS A 43 6.65 -17.93 13.20
CA HIS A 43 6.44 -16.85 14.17
C HIS A 43 5.32 -15.91 13.70
N VAL A 44 5.34 -15.46 12.45
CA VAL A 44 4.28 -14.59 11.90
C VAL A 44 2.93 -15.29 11.91
N ARG A 45 2.88 -16.59 11.57
CA ARG A 45 1.64 -17.39 11.57
C ARG A 45 1.06 -17.64 12.97
N SER A 46 1.89 -17.64 14.00
CA SER A 46 1.47 -17.91 15.39
C SER A 46 1.47 -16.68 16.29
N LYS A 47 2.15 -15.62 15.91
CA LYS A 47 2.31 -14.38 16.69
C LYS A 47 2.05 -13.14 15.81
N ALA A 48 3.08 -12.36 15.50
CA ALA A 48 3.02 -11.21 14.63
C ALA A 48 4.38 -10.93 13.99
N GLY A 49 4.37 -10.27 12.83
CA GLY A 49 5.57 -9.76 12.16
C GLY A 49 5.34 -8.39 11.56
N ILE A 50 6.44 -7.64 11.40
CA ILE A 50 6.48 -6.34 10.75
C ILE A 50 7.31 -6.49 9.46
N PHE A 51 6.79 -5.96 8.36
CA PHE A 51 7.42 -6.01 7.05
C PHE A 51 7.57 -4.59 6.50
N ASP A 52 8.78 -4.24 6.08
CA ASP A 52 9.02 -3.00 5.35
C ASP A 52 8.53 -3.16 3.90
N VAL A 53 7.45 -2.49 3.58
CA VAL A 53 6.85 -2.43 2.24
C VAL A 53 6.91 -1.03 1.63
N SER A 54 7.82 -0.18 2.15
CA SER A 54 7.99 1.22 1.69
C SER A 54 8.44 1.36 0.25
N HIS A 55 8.84 0.27 -0.41
CA HIS A 55 9.15 0.23 -1.85
C HIS A 55 7.89 0.24 -2.73
N MET A 56 6.72 -0.06 -2.17
CA MET A 56 5.45 -0.02 -2.90
C MET A 56 5.09 1.42 -3.28
N LEU A 57 4.42 1.58 -4.42
CA LEU A 57 3.97 2.87 -4.89
C LEU A 57 2.62 3.20 -4.29
N GLN A 58 2.54 4.34 -3.64
CA GLN A 58 1.35 4.87 -3.00
C GLN A 58 0.73 5.92 -3.91
N HIS A 59 -0.58 5.93 -4.02
CA HIS A 59 -1.32 6.80 -4.90
C HIS A 59 -2.43 7.53 -4.12
N ARG A 60 -2.69 8.76 -4.50
CA ARG A 60 -3.80 9.55 -3.99
C ARG A 60 -4.55 10.19 -5.14
N LEU A 61 -5.86 10.02 -5.15
CA LEU A 61 -6.75 10.55 -6.15
C LEU A 61 -7.84 11.38 -5.45
N VAL A 62 -8.00 12.64 -5.85
CA VAL A 62 -8.93 13.58 -5.19
C VAL A 62 -9.75 14.31 -6.25
N GLY A 63 -11.06 14.32 -6.08
CA GLY A 63 -12.02 15.02 -6.91
C GLY A 63 -13.37 14.30 -6.99
N ALA A 64 -14.41 14.98 -7.40
CA ALA A 64 -15.77 14.44 -7.49
C ALA A 64 -15.86 13.21 -8.43
N GLU A 65 -15.03 13.16 -9.47
CA GLU A 65 -14.98 12.07 -10.45
C GLU A 65 -13.98 10.94 -10.08
N ALA A 66 -13.39 10.97 -8.86
CA ALA A 66 -12.34 10.03 -8.46
C ALA A 66 -12.83 8.56 -8.53
N SER A 67 -14.02 8.26 -8.03
CA SER A 67 -14.60 6.93 -8.09
C SER A 67 -14.80 6.47 -9.52
N LYS A 68 -15.43 7.27 -10.35
CA LYS A 68 -15.72 6.96 -11.76
C LYS A 68 -14.45 6.78 -12.59
N PHE A 69 -13.44 7.61 -12.36
CA PHE A 69 -12.14 7.43 -13.00
C PHE A 69 -11.51 6.09 -12.62
N LEU A 70 -11.45 5.77 -11.32
CA LEU A 70 -10.80 4.54 -10.88
C LEU A 70 -11.58 3.29 -11.35
N GLU A 71 -12.90 3.34 -11.42
CA GLU A 71 -13.77 2.28 -11.98
C GLU A 71 -13.49 1.99 -13.46
N SER A 72 -12.96 2.95 -14.21
CA SER A 72 -12.54 2.69 -15.60
C SER A 72 -11.27 1.82 -15.69
N LEU A 73 -10.55 1.64 -14.59
CA LEU A 73 -9.27 0.93 -14.53
C LEU A 73 -9.34 -0.39 -13.74
N VAL A 74 -10.34 -0.54 -12.87
CA VAL A 74 -10.48 -1.69 -11.96
C VAL A 74 -11.89 -2.28 -12.01
N PRO A 75 -12.08 -3.57 -11.72
CA PRO A 75 -13.40 -4.21 -11.75
C PRO A 75 -14.25 -3.90 -10.49
N THR A 76 -13.69 -3.21 -9.49
CA THR A 76 -14.40 -2.88 -8.25
C THR A 76 -15.36 -1.71 -8.47
N ASP A 77 -16.60 -1.84 -8.05
CA ASP A 77 -17.58 -0.74 -7.94
C ASP A 77 -17.20 0.19 -6.79
N ILE A 78 -16.38 1.20 -7.09
CA ILE A 78 -15.87 2.16 -6.10
C ILE A 78 -17.00 3.07 -5.57
N GLY A 79 -18.02 3.32 -6.40
CA GLY A 79 -19.20 4.07 -6.01
C GLY A 79 -19.92 3.41 -4.82
N ALA A 80 -20.03 2.08 -4.83
CA ALA A 80 -20.64 1.31 -3.74
C ALA A 80 -19.74 1.13 -2.51
N VAL A 81 -18.42 1.37 -2.62
CA VAL A 81 -17.51 1.29 -1.46
C VAL A 81 -17.77 2.44 -0.50
N LYS A 82 -17.96 2.13 0.77
CA LYS A 82 -18.16 3.13 1.81
C LYS A 82 -16.84 3.80 2.21
N PRO A 83 -16.83 5.11 2.51
CA PRO A 83 -15.67 5.74 3.15
C PRO A 83 -15.27 4.98 4.43
N GLY A 84 -13.98 4.83 4.65
CA GLY A 84 -13.45 4.01 5.74
C GLY A 84 -13.23 2.53 5.40
N SER A 85 -13.45 2.13 4.13
CA SER A 85 -13.29 0.74 3.67
C SER A 85 -12.11 0.59 2.71
N CYS A 86 -11.48 -0.59 2.78
CA CYS A 86 -10.39 -1.02 1.90
C CYS A 86 -10.80 -2.28 1.13
N HIS A 87 -10.44 -2.35 -0.15
CA HIS A 87 -10.75 -3.49 -1.03
C HIS A 87 -9.52 -3.91 -1.83
N LEU A 88 -9.28 -5.21 -1.89
CA LEU A 88 -8.35 -5.79 -2.85
C LEU A 88 -8.97 -5.75 -4.24
N SER A 89 -8.23 -5.26 -5.22
CA SER A 89 -8.66 -5.14 -6.61
C SER A 89 -7.50 -5.39 -7.57
N THR A 90 -7.74 -5.24 -8.86
CA THR A 90 -6.72 -5.38 -9.92
C THR A 90 -6.89 -4.29 -10.96
N PHE A 91 -5.77 -3.75 -11.46
CA PHE A 91 -5.79 -2.95 -12.69
C PHE A 91 -5.93 -3.88 -13.90
N LEU A 92 -6.82 -3.54 -14.82
CA LEU A 92 -7.10 -4.32 -16.02
C LEU A 92 -6.70 -3.56 -17.28
N ASN A 93 -6.24 -4.27 -18.29
CA ASN A 93 -6.11 -3.71 -19.64
C ASN A 93 -7.44 -3.84 -20.42
N ASP A 94 -7.50 -3.24 -21.61
CA ASP A 94 -8.71 -3.20 -22.47
C ASP A 94 -9.23 -4.60 -22.88
N LYS A 95 -8.41 -5.64 -22.70
CA LYS A 95 -8.77 -7.04 -22.97
C LYS A 95 -9.17 -7.81 -21.73
N GLY A 96 -9.29 -7.14 -20.57
CA GLY A 96 -9.58 -7.75 -19.27
C GLY A 96 -8.40 -8.49 -18.63
N GLY A 97 -7.19 -8.36 -19.20
CA GLY A 97 -5.99 -8.95 -18.61
C GLY A 97 -5.50 -8.13 -17.40
N VAL A 98 -5.05 -8.83 -16.35
CA VAL A 98 -4.52 -8.18 -15.14
C VAL A 98 -3.18 -7.51 -15.43
N VAL A 99 -3.11 -6.21 -15.15
CA VAL A 99 -1.89 -5.39 -15.26
C VAL A 99 -1.09 -5.46 -13.98
N ASP A 100 -1.76 -5.34 -12.82
CA ASP A 100 -1.22 -5.44 -11.46
C ASP A 100 -2.38 -5.59 -10.46
N ASP A 101 -2.09 -6.03 -9.22
CA ASP A 101 -3.03 -5.96 -8.11
C ASP A 101 -2.88 -4.65 -7.33
N THR A 102 -3.90 -4.31 -6.57
CA THR A 102 -3.94 -3.07 -5.79
C THR A 102 -4.85 -3.21 -4.57
N ILE A 103 -4.52 -2.51 -3.49
CA ILE A 103 -5.43 -2.30 -2.36
C ILE A 103 -5.95 -0.87 -2.45
N ILE A 104 -7.26 -0.74 -2.58
CA ILE A 104 -7.97 0.53 -2.73
C ILE A 104 -8.65 0.87 -1.42
N THR A 105 -8.42 2.07 -0.91
CA THR A 105 -9.01 2.62 0.31
C THR A 105 -9.84 3.85 -0.06
N LYS A 106 -11.14 3.81 0.19
CA LYS A 106 -11.99 5.00 0.08
C LYS A 106 -11.86 5.82 1.36
N VAL A 107 -11.05 6.87 1.28
CA VAL A 107 -10.74 7.76 2.41
C VAL A 107 -11.91 8.69 2.73
N GLY A 108 -12.57 9.18 1.69
CA GLY A 108 -13.73 10.04 1.75
C GLY A 108 -14.55 9.93 0.48
N GLU A 109 -15.64 10.67 0.35
CA GLU A 109 -16.49 10.63 -0.85
C GLU A 109 -15.71 10.99 -2.12
N ASN A 110 -14.80 11.96 -2.02
CA ASN A 110 -14.02 12.48 -3.13
C ASN A 110 -12.51 12.22 -2.97
N GLU A 111 -12.11 11.29 -2.11
CA GLU A 111 -10.71 10.97 -1.87
C GLU A 111 -10.50 9.46 -1.80
N ILE A 112 -9.61 8.96 -2.65
CA ILE A 112 -9.22 7.57 -2.73
C ILE A 112 -7.70 7.48 -2.57
N TYR A 113 -7.26 6.57 -1.70
CA TYR A 113 -5.87 6.16 -1.58
C TYR A 113 -5.75 4.71 -2.07
N PHE A 114 -4.69 4.39 -2.78
CA PHE A 114 -4.42 3.02 -3.18
C PHE A 114 -2.93 2.73 -3.31
N VAL A 115 -2.57 1.46 -3.26
CA VAL A 115 -1.18 0.99 -3.27
C VAL A 115 -1.01 -0.02 -4.38
N SER A 116 0.06 0.10 -5.17
CA SER A 116 0.46 -0.87 -6.20
C SER A 116 1.86 -1.41 -5.95
N ASN A 117 2.24 -2.48 -6.64
CA ASN A 117 3.50 -3.17 -6.42
C ASN A 117 4.71 -2.33 -6.81
N GLY A 118 5.79 -2.46 -6.02
CA GLY A 118 7.04 -1.74 -6.25
C GLY A 118 7.74 -2.15 -7.54
N ALA A 119 7.64 -3.43 -7.92
CA ALA A 119 8.28 -3.96 -9.12
C ALA A 119 7.64 -3.44 -10.43
N THR A 120 6.38 -3.03 -10.37
CA THR A 120 5.60 -2.52 -11.52
C THR A 120 5.35 -1.02 -11.44
N SER A 121 6.00 -0.30 -10.49
CA SER A 121 5.72 1.10 -10.18
C SER A 121 5.77 2.03 -11.39
N ASP A 122 6.78 1.89 -12.26
CA ASP A 122 6.90 2.74 -13.46
C ASP A 122 5.79 2.44 -14.48
N LYS A 123 5.48 1.15 -14.67
CA LYS A 123 4.40 0.69 -15.57
C LYS A 123 3.04 1.22 -15.10
N ILE A 124 2.73 1.08 -13.81
CA ILE A 124 1.45 1.52 -13.24
C ILE A 124 1.35 3.04 -13.24
N SER A 125 2.41 3.75 -12.91
CA SER A 125 2.44 5.22 -12.97
C SER A 125 2.15 5.73 -14.39
N ALA A 126 2.79 5.15 -15.40
CA ALA A 126 2.56 5.51 -16.80
C ALA A 126 1.13 5.15 -17.24
N TYR A 127 0.63 3.96 -16.88
CA TYR A 127 -0.71 3.48 -17.19
C TYR A 127 -1.80 4.42 -16.62
N ILE A 128 -1.73 4.77 -15.33
CA ILE A 128 -2.71 5.67 -14.69
C ILE A 128 -2.62 7.08 -15.28
N THR A 129 -1.40 7.58 -15.55
CA THR A 129 -1.22 8.92 -16.12
C THR A 129 -1.82 9.02 -17.53
N ALA A 130 -1.62 8.00 -18.38
CA ALA A 130 -2.21 7.95 -19.72
C ALA A 130 -3.75 7.93 -19.64
N ALA A 131 -4.31 7.06 -18.82
CA ALA A 131 -5.75 6.96 -18.64
C ALA A 131 -6.36 8.26 -18.06
N LEU A 132 -5.65 8.92 -17.13
CA LEU A 132 -6.09 10.19 -16.57
C LEU A 132 -6.15 11.30 -17.63
N ASN A 133 -5.16 11.36 -18.50
CA ASN A 133 -5.13 12.34 -19.59
C ASN A 133 -6.32 12.13 -20.56
N GLU A 134 -6.64 10.89 -20.89
CA GLU A 134 -7.81 10.55 -21.71
C GLU A 134 -9.12 10.92 -21.00
N PHE A 135 -9.24 10.60 -19.73
CA PHE A 135 -10.43 10.88 -18.91
C PHE A 135 -10.66 12.38 -18.75
N GLN A 136 -9.61 13.17 -18.54
CA GLN A 136 -9.70 14.61 -18.29
C GLN A 136 -9.95 15.46 -19.53
N ASN A 137 -9.88 14.92 -20.76
CA ASN A 137 -10.23 15.66 -21.97
C ASN A 137 -11.69 16.20 -21.98
N GLY A 138 -12.46 15.98 -20.90
CA GLY A 138 -13.83 16.48 -20.69
C GLY A 138 -14.15 16.96 -19.27
N SER A 139 -13.30 16.82 -18.26
CA SER A 139 -13.61 17.20 -16.88
C SER A 139 -12.41 17.81 -16.16
N HIS A 140 -12.59 19.02 -15.61
CA HIS A 140 -11.60 19.69 -14.78
C HIS A 140 -11.84 19.36 -13.30
N GLY A 141 -10.79 19.02 -12.53
CA GLY A 141 -10.85 18.94 -11.09
C GLY A 141 -10.36 17.64 -10.44
N LEU A 142 -9.95 16.64 -11.22
CA LEU A 142 -9.35 15.43 -10.68
C LEU A 142 -7.84 15.65 -10.44
N LYS A 143 -7.39 15.48 -9.21
CA LYS A 143 -5.97 15.57 -8.83
C LYS A 143 -5.45 14.17 -8.52
N TYR A 144 -4.34 13.81 -9.14
CA TYR A 144 -3.65 12.57 -8.93
C TYR A 144 -2.21 12.82 -8.52
N ASP A 145 -1.80 12.21 -7.42
CA ASP A 145 -0.43 12.19 -6.94
C ASP A 145 0.02 10.75 -6.72
N ASN A 146 1.28 10.45 -7.02
CA ASN A 146 1.94 9.23 -6.57
C ASN A 146 3.19 9.56 -5.76
N PHE A 147 3.49 8.72 -4.77
CA PHE A 147 4.60 8.97 -3.86
C PHE A 147 5.07 7.67 -3.20
N LYS A 148 6.26 7.73 -2.59
CA LYS A 148 6.82 6.66 -1.76
C LYS A 148 7.16 7.23 -0.40
N LYS A 149 6.41 6.82 0.62
CA LYS A 149 6.63 7.15 2.03
C LYS A 149 6.83 5.86 2.82
N SER A 150 7.20 6.00 4.09
CA SER A 150 7.26 4.84 5.00
C SER A 150 5.94 4.08 4.97
N LEU A 151 6.02 2.80 4.68
CA LEU A 151 4.89 1.89 4.69
C LEU A 151 5.32 0.57 5.31
N VAL A 152 4.56 0.09 6.28
CA VAL A 152 4.82 -1.18 6.95
C VAL A 152 3.56 -2.04 6.93
N ALA A 153 3.73 -3.34 6.74
CA ALA A 153 2.69 -4.32 6.97
C ALA A 153 2.94 -4.98 8.34
N ILE A 154 1.95 -4.92 9.22
CA ILE A 154 1.97 -5.60 10.51
C ILE A 154 0.90 -6.68 10.47
N GLN A 155 1.29 -7.94 10.57
CA GLN A 155 0.37 -9.05 10.36
C GLN A 155 0.66 -10.24 11.28
N GLY A 156 -0.38 -11.05 11.52
CA GLY A 156 -0.35 -12.22 12.40
C GLY A 156 -1.44 -12.17 13.48
N PRO A 157 -1.76 -13.29 14.14
CA PRO A 157 -2.86 -13.39 15.09
C PRO A 157 -2.82 -12.38 16.24
N THR A 158 -1.64 -11.96 16.67
CA THR A 158 -1.46 -10.99 17.78
C THR A 158 -1.08 -9.58 17.29
N ALA A 159 -1.10 -9.31 16.00
CA ALA A 159 -0.68 -8.02 15.42
C ALA A 159 -1.47 -6.84 16.03
N HIS A 160 -2.79 -6.98 16.17
CA HIS A 160 -3.66 -5.97 16.75
C HIS A 160 -3.30 -5.62 18.21
N LEU A 161 -2.84 -6.57 19.02
CA LEU A 161 -2.43 -6.33 20.41
C LEU A 161 -1.17 -5.46 20.48
N HIS A 162 -0.18 -5.77 19.66
CA HIS A 162 1.07 -5.01 19.60
C HIS A 162 0.84 -3.60 19.06
N LEU A 163 0.03 -3.48 18.01
CA LEU A 163 -0.28 -2.21 17.39
C LEU A 163 -1.13 -1.32 18.30
N SER A 164 -2.16 -1.89 18.98
CA SER A 164 -2.96 -1.16 19.98
C SER A 164 -2.09 -0.56 21.09
N LYS A 165 -1.11 -1.34 21.58
CA LYS A 165 -0.17 -0.86 22.61
C LYS A 165 0.73 0.25 22.08
N ALA A 166 1.27 0.13 20.87
CA ALA A 166 2.16 1.12 20.26
C ALA A 166 1.44 2.44 19.98
N LEU A 167 0.21 2.37 19.47
CA LEU A 167 -0.60 3.52 19.09
C LEU A 167 -1.44 4.07 20.26
N LYS A 168 -1.47 3.40 21.42
CA LYS A 168 -2.34 3.72 22.58
C LYS A 168 -3.82 3.83 22.17
N THR A 169 -4.25 3.00 21.23
CA THR A 169 -5.58 3.01 20.63
C THR A 169 -6.14 1.59 20.63
N ASP A 170 -7.40 1.40 21.02
CA ASP A 170 -8.06 0.09 20.95
C ASP A 170 -8.41 -0.26 19.49
N LEU A 171 -7.74 -1.27 18.97
CA LEU A 171 -7.96 -1.78 17.60
C LEU A 171 -8.88 -3.01 17.56
N SER A 172 -9.44 -3.44 18.68
CA SER A 172 -10.30 -4.64 18.74
C SER A 172 -11.57 -4.54 17.89
N LYS A 173 -11.98 -3.32 17.55
CA LYS A 173 -13.15 -3.00 16.72
C LYS A 173 -12.82 -2.68 15.27
N ILE A 174 -11.54 -2.73 14.89
CA ILE A 174 -11.12 -2.53 13.52
C ILE A 174 -11.08 -3.89 12.83
N PHE A 175 -11.94 -4.07 11.85
CA PHE A 175 -12.07 -5.32 11.12
C PHE A 175 -11.30 -5.28 9.80
N PHE A 176 -11.08 -6.45 9.23
CA PHE A 176 -10.48 -6.59 7.90
C PHE A 176 -11.25 -5.73 6.88
N GLY A 177 -10.52 -5.01 6.05
CA GLY A 177 -11.09 -4.09 5.06
C GLY A 177 -11.56 -2.75 5.63
N ASN A 178 -11.16 -2.39 6.86
CA ASN A 178 -11.38 -1.04 7.39
C ASN A 178 -10.07 -0.24 7.46
N HIS A 179 -10.19 1.07 7.37
CA HIS A 179 -9.11 2.00 7.67
C HIS A 179 -9.56 3.07 8.67
N PHE A 180 -8.61 3.69 9.33
CA PHE A 180 -8.85 4.85 10.20
C PHE A 180 -7.63 5.76 10.25
N PHE A 181 -7.84 6.99 10.68
CA PHE A 181 -6.76 7.94 10.94
C PHE A 181 -6.55 8.09 12.45
N LEU A 182 -5.30 8.23 12.90
CA LEU A 182 -5.03 8.63 14.27
C LEU A 182 -5.25 10.14 14.44
N GLU A 183 -5.82 10.54 15.58
CA GLU A 183 -6.18 11.94 15.88
C GLU A 183 -4.98 12.91 15.88
N ASN A 184 -3.75 12.41 16.02
CA ASN A 184 -2.52 13.21 16.04
C ASN A 184 -2.03 13.66 14.65
N GLY A 185 -2.82 13.48 13.59
CA GLY A 185 -2.45 13.88 12.23
C GLY A 185 -1.48 12.91 11.53
N GLU A 186 -1.02 11.89 12.19
CA GLU A 186 -0.26 10.78 11.57
C GLU A 186 -1.26 9.80 10.97
N LYS A 187 -1.24 9.71 9.64
CA LYS A 187 -2.11 8.79 8.90
C LYS A 187 -1.61 7.36 9.06
N VAL A 188 -2.43 6.50 9.65
CA VAL A 188 -2.26 5.05 9.60
C VAL A 188 -3.34 4.49 8.68
N ILE A 189 -2.90 3.85 7.62
CA ILE A 189 -3.78 3.18 6.65
C ILE A 189 -3.62 1.67 6.83
#